data_350268e13f925725eea977858df3830b
#
_entry.id   350268e13f925725eea977858df3830b
#
_cell.length_a   1.000
_cell.length_b   1.000
_cell.length_c   1.000
_cell.angle_alpha   90.00
_cell.angle_beta   90.00
_cell.angle_gamma   90.00
#
_symmetry.space_group_name_H-M   'P 1'
#
loop_
_entity.id
_entity.type
_entity.pdbx_description
1 polymer ?
#
loop_
_entity_poly.entity_id
_entity_poly.type
_entity_poly.pdbx_seq_one_letter_code
_entity_poly.pdbx_strand_id
1 'polypeptide(L)'
;MIFETIIITQDADETPHVTPFGVRYEDEKVIIAPYKPSTTLNNILANHFAVMNVTDDVRVFAGALTGHNNWPLVPVSKNPRSKNFGFSLANCLAHTLLELIEVRDDLQRPQLVMKTVKTVNHINHNNQHNQALKGFNRAQAAVIELSILFSRLQLLPKEKVLTERAYLQIAIDKTAGERELEAWAWLTEKIEHFYANN
;
A
#
# COMPACT_ATOMS: atom_id res chain seq x y z
N MET A 1 11.98 -12.11 1.64
CA MET A 1 12.05 -10.62 1.57
C MET A 1 10.65 -10.10 1.42
N ILE A 2 10.30 -8.97 2.07
CA ILE A 2 8.99 -8.31 1.97
C ILE A 2 9.18 -7.01 1.20
N PHE A 3 8.21 -6.69 0.30
CA PHE A 3 8.17 -5.45 -0.46
C PHE A 3 6.87 -4.72 -0.14
N GLU A 4 6.97 -3.46 0.23
CA GLU A 4 5.82 -2.62 0.52
C GLU A 4 5.18 -2.13 -0.79
N THR A 5 3.89 -2.41 -0.95
CA THR A 5 3.11 -2.15 -2.16
C THR A 5 1.72 -1.63 -1.81
N ILE A 6 0.98 -1.18 -2.81
CA ILE A 6 -0.45 -0.88 -2.69
C ILE A 6 -1.24 -1.95 -3.45
N ILE A 7 -2.12 -2.62 -2.74
CA ILE A 7 -3.07 -3.58 -3.32
C ILE A 7 -4.41 -2.88 -3.51
N ILE A 8 -4.96 -2.94 -4.73
CA ILE A 8 -6.29 -2.45 -5.05
C ILE A 8 -7.18 -3.64 -5.36
N THR A 9 -8.29 -3.73 -4.67
CA THR A 9 -9.36 -4.73 -4.87
C THR A 9 -10.68 -4.01 -5.13
N GLN A 10 -11.72 -4.73 -5.51
CA GLN A 10 -13.08 -4.22 -5.68
C GLN A 10 -14.05 -5.05 -4.86
N ASP A 11 -15.11 -4.42 -4.37
CA ASP A 11 -16.25 -5.12 -3.81
C ASP A 11 -17.25 -5.58 -4.92
N ALA A 12 -18.41 -6.06 -4.52
CA ALA A 12 -19.46 -6.52 -5.43
C ALA A 12 -20.06 -5.39 -6.28
N ASP A 13 -20.00 -4.15 -5.79
CA ASP A 13 -20.49 -2.94 -6.48
C ASP A 13 -19.38 -2.27 -7.32
N GLU A 14 -18.28 -2.97 -7.56
CA GLU A 14 -17.10 -2.48 -8.28
C GLU A 14 -16.41 -1.28 -7.59
N THR A 15 -16.70 -1.00 -6.32
CA THR A 15 -16.06 0.07 -5.57
C THR A 15 -14.62 -0.31 -5.24
N PRO A 16 -13.62 0.51 -5.62
CA PRO A 16 -12.22 0.19 -5.37
C PRO A 16 -11.85 0.37 -3.89
N HIS A 17 -11.08 -0.57 -3.37
CA HIS A 17 -10.48 -0.53 -2.04
C HIS A 17 -8.96 -0.51 -2.15
N VAL A 18 -8.35 0.59 -1.75
CA VAL A 18 -6.91 0.87 -1.84
C VAL A 18 -6.26 0.61 -0.48
N THR A 19 -5.28 -0.31 -0.41
CA THR A 19 -4.69 -0.71 0.87
C THR A 19 -3.20 -1.02 0.74
N PRO A 20 -2.34 -0.55 1.68
CA PRO A 20 -0.94 -0.93 1.77
C PRO A 20 -0.79 -2.41 2.15
N PHE A 21 0.13 -3.10 1.50
CA PHE A 21 0.51 -4.48 1.84
C PHE A 21 1.98 -4.75 1.64
N GLY A 22 2.58 -5.39 2.64
CA GLY A 22 3.85 -6.08 2.47
C GLY A 22 3.64 -7.43 1.77
N VAL A 23 4.11 -7.55 0.54
CA VAL A 23 4.01 -8.78 -0.26
C VAL A 23 5.33 -9.55 -0.27
N ARG A 24 5.26 -10.84 -0.55
CA ARG A 24 6.42 -11.70 -0.80
C ARG A 24 6.31 -12.32 -2.18
N TYR A 25 7.44 -12.66 -2.77
CA TYR A 25 7.49 -13.43 -4.00
C TYR A 25 7.92 -14.87 -3.70
N GLU A 26 7.20 -15.83 -4.28
CA GLU A 26 7.56 -17.24 -4.35
C GLU A 26 7.60 -17.61 -5.84
N ASP A 27 8.79 -17.69 -6.41
CA ASP A 27 9.03 -17.74 -7.86
C ASP A 27 8.35 -16.56 -8.58
N GLU A 28 7.44 -16.85 -9.52
CA GLU A 28 6.65 -15.83 -10.24
C GLU A 28 5.31 -15.49 -9.57
N LYS A 29 5.06 -16.03 -8.37
CA LYS A 29 3.82 -15.80 -7.61
C LYS A 29 4.02 -14.71 -6.58
N VAL A 30 2.96 -13.96 -6.34
CA VAL A 30 2.89 -12.94 -5.29
C VAL A 30 2.05 -13.47 -4.13
N ILE A 31 2.59 -13.42 -2.92
CA ILE A 31 1.90 -13.85 -1.70
C ILE A 31 1.41 -12.61 -0.96
N ILE A 32 0.09 -12.51 -0.83
CA ILE A 32 -0.59 -11.49 -0.02
C ILE A 32 -1.13 -12.18 1.22
N ALA A 33 -0.85 -11.65 2.41
CA ALA A 33 -1.27 -12.27 3.66
C ALA A 33 -2.04 -11.25 4.54
N PRO A 34 -3.33 -11.02 4.27
CA PRO A 34 -4.18 -10.13 5.05
C PRO A 34 -4.52 -10.72 6.42
N TYR A 35 -4.68 -9.88 7.44
CA TYR A 35 -5.27 -10.31 8.71
C TYR A 35 -6.78 -10.47 8.57
N LYS A 36 -7.38 -11.40 9.32
CA LYS A 36 -8.84 -11.54 9.49
C LYS A 36 -9.32 -10.64 10.63
N PRO A 37 -10.42 -9.88 10.47
CA PRO A 37 -11.17 -9.62 9.25
C PRO A 37 -10.49 -8.59 8.34
N SER A 38 -10.72 -8.68 7.01
CA SER A 38 -10.12 -7.76 6.05
C SER A 38 -10.99 -7.59 4.81
N THR A 39 -11.26 -6.34 4.42
CA THR A 39 -11.96 -6.02 3.17
C THR A 39 -11.21 -6.56 1.96
N THR A 40 -9.90 -6.41 1.92
CA THR A 40 -9.04 -6.96 0.86
C THR A 40 -9.18 -8.47 0.73
N LEU A 41 -9.20 -9.21 1.86
CA LEU A 41 -9.40 -10.66 1.87
C LEU A 41 -10.75 -11.03 1.25
N ASN A 42 -11.84 -10.40 1.73
CA ASN A 42 -13.17 -10.68 1.25
C ASN A 42 -13.31 -10.40 -0.25
N ASN A 43 -12.77 -9.27 -0.72
CA ASN A 43 -12.79 -8.90 -2.12
C ASN A 43 -12.02 -9.88 -3.01
N ILE A 44 -10.82 -10.32 -2.59
CA ILE A 44 -10.04 -11.29 -3.37
C ILE A 44 -10.71 -12.66 -3.39
N LEU A 45 -11.29 -13.11 -2.27
CA LEU A 45 -12.01 -14.38 -2.24
C LEU A 45 -13.27 -14.37 -3.11
N ALA A 46 -13.96 -13.22 -3.20
CA ALA A 46 -15.16 -13.08 -4.02
C ALA A 46 -14.85 -12.95 -5.53
N ASN A 47 -13.86 -12.15 -5.88
CA ASN A 47 -13.59 -11.75 -7.27
C ASN A 47 -12.42 -12.50 -7.92
N HIS A 48 -11.58 -13.17 -7.13
CA HIS A 48 -10.39 -13.91 -7.55
C HIS A 48 -9.29 -13.06 -8.21
N PHE A 49 -9.31 -11.73 -8.03
CA PHE A 49 -8.27 -10.87 -8.60
C PHE A 49 -7.92 -9.68 -7.67
N ALA A 50 -6.77 -9.11 -7.92
CA ALA A 50 -6.29 -7.86 -7.33
C ALA A 50 -5.34 -7.15 -8.29
N VAL A 51 -5.10 -5.86 -8.08
CA VAL A 51 -4.08 -5.09 -8.79
C VAL A 51 -3.04 -4.61 -7.79
N MET A 52 -1.82 -5.07 -7.95
CA MET A 52 -0.68 -4.61 -7.15
C MET A 52 -0.04 -3.40 -7.84
N ASN A 53 0.21 -2.35 -7.08
CA ASN A 53 0.83 -1.12 -7.56
C ASN A 53 2.13 -0.85 -6.81
N VAL A 54 3.15 -0.46 -7.55
CA VAL A 54 4.41 0.06 -7.02
C VAL A 54 4.37 1.57 -7.19
N THR A 55 4.53 2.32 -6.10
CA THR A 55 4.52 3.78 -6.10
C THR A 55 5.58 4.33 -5.16
N ASP A 56 6.14 5.49 -5.48
CA ASP A 56 7.02 6.30 -4.63
C ASP A 56 6.26 7.40 -3.87
N ASP A 57 4.94 7.52 -4.12
CA ASP A 57 4.09 8.46 -3.41
C ASP A 57 3.62 7.88 -2.07
N VAL A 58 4.37 8.19 -1.01
CA VAL A 58 4.11 7.70 0.34
C VAL A 58 2.79 8.22 0.94
N ARG A 59 2.16 9.24 0.34
CA ARG A 59 0.83 9.70 0.74
C ARG A 59 -0.22 8.62 0.55
N VAL A 60 -0.06 7.74 -0.46
CA VAL A 60 -0.99 6.62 -0.70
C VAL A 60 -0.97 5.64 0.48
N PHE A 61 0.22 5.35 1.04
CA PHE A 61 0.36 4.49 2.21
C PHE A 61 -0.26 5.14 3.45
N ALA A 62 0.09 6.38 3.74
CA ALA A 62 -0.44 7.10 4.89
C ALA A 62 -1.95 7.38 4.75
N GLY A 63 -2.37 7.81 3.58
CA GLY A 63 -3.76 8.18 3.30
C GLY A 63 -4.73 7.03 3.43
N ALA A 64 -4.37 5.84 2.95
CA ALA A 64 -5.19 4.64 3.10
C ALA A 64 -5.47 4.28 4.57
N LEU A 65 -4.58 4.64 5.49
CA LEU A 65 -4.73 4.38 6.93
C LEU A 65 -5.41 5.53 7.68
N THR A 66 -5.35 6.74 7.14
CA THR A 66 -5.84 7.96 7.82
C THR A 66 -7.14 8.51 7.24
N GLY A 67 -7.69 7.84 6.22
CA GLY A 67 -8.97 8.20 5.59
C GLY A 67 -8.84 9.19 4.42
N HIS A 68 -7.63 9.47 3.94
CA HIS A 68 -7.38 10.28 2.76
C HIS A 68 -7.33 9.37 1.51
N ASN A 69 -8.51 8.94 1.01
CA ASN A 69 -8.61 7.88 0.00
C ASN A 69 -8.97 8.39 -1.40
N ASN A 70 -8.87 9.67 -1.68
CA ASN A 70 -9.25 10.25 -2.97
C ASN A 70 -8.08 10.23 -3.97
N TRP A 71 -7.65 9.02 -4.33
CA TRP A 71 -6.57 8.82 -5.31
C TRP A 71 -7.12 8.70 -6.73
N PRO A 72 -6.49 9.34 -7.72
CA PRO A 72 -6.81 9.10 -9.13
C PRO A 72 -6.56 7.64 -9.50
N LEU A 73 -7.62 6.96 -9.94
CA LEU A 73 -7.58 5.57 -10.37
C LEU A 73 -7.89 5.46 -11.86
N VAL A 74 -7.26 4.50 -12.54
CA VAL A 74 -7.53 4.17 -13.93
C VAL A 74 -7.98 2.71 -14.05
N PRO A 75 -9.03 2.43 -14.84
CA PRO A 75 -9.45 1.05 -15.09
C PRO A 75 -8.35 0.27 -15.80
N VAL A 76 -8.16 -0.99 -15.40
CA VAL A 76 -7.21 -1.91 -16.04
C VAL A 76 -7.92 -3.18 -16.50
N SER A 77 -7.43 -3.80 -17.58
CA SER A 77 -8.00 -5.01 -18.14
C SER A 77 -6.91 -5.98 -18.62
N LYS A 78 -7.25 -7.28 -18.67
CA LYS A 78 -6.35 -8.33 -19.20
C LYS A 78 -6.01 -8.07 -20.67
N ASN A 79 -7.02 -7.64 -21.43
CA ASN A 79 -6.90 -7.24 -22.84
C ASN A 79 -7.99 -6.21 -23.18
N PRO A 80 -7.87 -5.47 -24.31
CA PRO A 80 -8.84 -4.42 -24.68
C PRO A 80 -10.30 -4.88 -24.87
N ARG A 81 -10.54 -6.18 -24.98
CA ARG A 81 -11.87 -6.77 -25.19
C ARG A 81 -12.43 -7.45 -23.92
N SER A 82 -11.67 -7.54 -22.84
CA SER A 82 -12.13 -8.13 -21.58
C SER A 82 -12.87 -7.11 -20.74
N LYS A 83 -13.73 -7.59 -19.83
CA LYS A 83 -14.29 -6.78 -18.75
C LYS A 83 -13.14 -6.15 -17.93
N ASN A 84 -13.46 -5.05 -17.25
CA ASN A 84 -12.58 -4.40 -16.28
C ASN A 84 -12.02 -5.45 -15.31
N PHE A 85 -10.68 -5.48 -15.15
CA PHE A 85 -10.00 -6.35 -14.19
C PHE A 85 -9.85 -5.69 -12.83
N GLY A 86 -10.14 -4.40 -12.72
CA GLY A 86 -9.96 -3.60 -11.54
C GLY A 86 -9.41 -2.23 -11.87
N PHE A 87 -8.74 -1.63 -10.88
CA PHE A 87 -8.15 -0.30 -11.02
C PHE A 87 -6.68 -0.33 -10.62
N SER A 88 -5.89 0.52 -11.28
CA SER A 88 -4.55 0.89 -10.81
C SER A 88 -4.51 2.36 -10.40
N LEU A 89 -3.53 2.74 -9.59
CA LEU A 89 -3.21 4.15 -9.36
C LEU A 89 -2.79 4.80 -10.69
N ALA A 90 -3.33 5.98 -11.00
CA ALA A 90 -2.99 6.70 -12.22
C ALA A 90 -1.49 7.08 -12.30
N ASN A 91 -0.87 7.32 -11.14
CA ASN A 91 0.52 7.78 -11.02
C ASN A 91 1.44 6.72 -10.38
N CYS A 92 1.18 5.41 -10.55
CA CYS A 92 2.11 4.38 -10.09
C CYS A 92 3.31 4.23 -11.05
N LEU A 93 4.42 3.74 -10.52
CA LEU A 93 5.62 3.39 -11.29
C LEU A 93 5.41 2.12 -12.12
N ALA A 94 4.66 1.18 -11.56
CA ALA A 94 4.25 -0.05 -12.22
C ALA A 94 2.97 -0.58 -11.59
N HIS A 95 2.17 -1.33 -12.37
CA HIS A 95 1.11 -2.15 -11.81
C HIS A 95 1.17 -3.58 -12.35
N THR A 96 0.72 -4.53 -11.53
CA THR A 96 0.66 -5.95 -11.86
C THR A 96 -0.75 -6.48 -11.61
N LEU A 97 -1.35 -7.08 -12.63
CA LEU A 97 -2.62 -7.78 -12.51
C LEU A 97 -2.38 -9.15 -11.88
N LEU A 98 -3.08 -9.45 -10.81
CA LEU A 98 -2.92 -10.66 -10.01
C LEU A 98 -4.22 -11.48 -10.02
N GLU A 99 -4.11 -12.79 -10.19
CA GLU A 99 -5.22 -13.74 -10.16
C GLU A 99 -4.99 -14.75 -9.03
N LEU A 100 -6.01 -14.97 -8.19
CA LEU A 100 -5.94 -15.92 -7.08
C LEU A 100 -5.89 -17.36 -7.64
N ILE A 101 -4.89 -18.12 -7.23
CA ILE A 101 -4.74 -19.53 -7.63
C ILE A 101 -4.80 -20.51 -6.47
N GLU A 102 -4.48 -20.07 -5.24
CA GLU A 102 -4.48 -20.92 -4.06
C GLU A 102 -4.74 -20.07 -2.82
N VAL A 103 -5.47 -20.62 -1.85
CA VAL A 103 -5.60 -20.07 -0.50
C VAL A 103 -4.95 -21.07 0.46
N ARG A 104 -3.89 -20.63 1.15
CA ARG A 104 -3.29 -21.36 2.26
C ARG A 104 -3.93 -20.85 3.52
N ASP A 105 -4.87 -21.60 4.08
CA ASP A 105 -5.67 -21.14 5.21
C ASP A 105 -4.83 -21.00 6.48
N ASP A 106 -5.19 -20.01 7.27
CA ASP A 106 -4.66 -19.73 8.60
C ASP A 106 -5.76 -19.07 9.42
N LEU A 107 -5.76 -19.31 10.74
CA LEU A 107 -6.79 -18.78 11.63
C LEU A 107 -6.84 -17.25 11.64
N GLN A 108 -5.69 -16.59 11.58
CA GLN A 108 -5.57 -15.13 11.68
C GLN A 108 -5.09 -14.48 10.40
N ARG A 109 -4.20 -15.14 9.64
CA ARG A 109 -3.48 -14.54 8.53
C ARG A 109 -3.30 -15.49 7.34
N PRO A 110 -4.39 -15.81 6.61
CA PRO A 110 -4.32 -16.69 5.44
C PRO A 110 -3.39 -16.10 4.38
N GLN A 111 -2.74 -16.97 3.62
CA GLN A 111 -1.89 -16.58 2.51
C GLN A 111 -2.63 -16.78 1.20
N LEU A 112 -2.82 -15.69 0.48
CA LEU A 112 -3.40 -15.69 -0.86
C LEU A 112 -2.26 -15.80 -1.86
N VAL A 113 -2.17 -16.93 -2.56
CA VAL A 113 -1.17 -17.17 -3.60
C VAL A 113 -1.73 -16.62 -4.91
N MET A 114 -1.11 -15.56 -5.40
CA MET A 114 -1.56 -14.84 -6.59
C MET A 114 -0.61 -15.10 -7.76
N LYS A 115 -1.18 -15.49 -8.90
CA LYS A 115 -0.46 -15.58 -10.17
C LYS A 115 -0.35 -14.22 -10.83
N THR A 116 0.83 -13.86 -11.30
CA THR A 116 1.03 -12.70 -12.17
C THR A 116 0.41 -12.94 -13.55
N VAL A 117 -0.55 -12.11 -13.94
CA VAL A 117 -1.21 -12.16 -15.24
C VAL A 117 -0.52 -11.23 -16.25
N LYS A 118 -0.24 -10.00 -15.81
CA LYS A 118 0.38 -8.96 -16.64
C LYS A 118 1.02 -7.90 -15.75
N THR A 119 2.23 -7.50 -16.06
CA THR A 119 2.88 -6.33 -15.46
C THR A 119 3.02 -5.22 -16.50
N VAL A 120 2.69 -3.99 -16.10
CA VAL A 120 2.86 -2.78 -16.92
C VAL A 120 3.76 -1.82 -16.16
N ASN A 121 4.87 -1.45 -16.77
CA ASN A 121 5.79 -0.44 -16.25
C ASN A 121 5.44 0.93 -16.84
N HIS A 122 5.28 1.91 -15.98
CA HIS A 122 4.97 3.31 -16.34
C HIS A 122 6.18 4.23 -16.25
N ILE A 123 7.35 3.68 -15.96
CA ILE A 123 8.60 4.44 -15.95
C ILE A 123 8.94 4.79 -17.41
N ASN A 124 8.39 5.89 -17.88
CA ASN A 124 8.74 6.43 -19.18
C ASN A 124 10.06 7.18 -19.07
N HIS A 125 10.91 7.09 -20.11
CA HIS A 125 12.16 7.85 -20.25
C HIS A 125 11.96 9.38 -20.27
N ASN A 126 10.73 9.87 -20.24
CA ASN A 126 10.38 11.29 -20.24
C ASN A 126 10.12 11.83 -18.82
N ASN A 127 11.08 11.69 -17.94
CA ASN A 127 11.44 12.54 -16.78
C ASN A 127 10.39 13.13 -15.82
N GLN A 128 9.12 12.84 -15.85
CA GLN A 128 8.17 13.46 -14.91
C GLN A 128 7.86 12.62 -13.64
N HIS A 129 8.25 11.34 -13.58
CA HIS A 129 8.06 10.48 -12.40
C HIS A 129 9.39 9.94 -11.83
N ASN A 130 10.51 10.59 -12.11
CA ASN A 130 11.84 10.07 -11.82
C ASN A 130 12.36 10.39 -10.41
N GLN A 131 11.54 10.40 -9.37
CA GLN A 131 12.07 10.52 -8.01
C GLN A 131 12.88 9.25 -7.65
N ALA A 132 12.46 8.08 -8.10
CA ALA A 132 13.21 6.83 -7.91
C ALA A 132 14.62 6.86 -8.57
N LEU A 133 14.81 7.64 -9.62
CA LEU A 133 16.12 7.83 -10.27
C LEU A 133 16.96 8.93 -9.62
N LYS A 134 16.41 9.73 -8.68
CA LYS A 134 17.18 10.79 -7.99
C LYS A 134 17.98 10.28 -6.79
N GLY A 135 17.81 9.03 -6.41
CA GLY A 135 18.46 8.41 -5.28
C GLY A 135 17.49 8.00 -4.17
N PHE A 136 18.02 7.48 -3.09
CA PHE A 136 17.25 6.97 -1.97
C PHE A 136 16.79 8.12 -1.06
N ASN A 137 15.49 8.23 -0.80
CA ASN A 137 14.92 9.23 0.10
C ASN A 137 14.58 8.61 1.46
N ARG A 138 15.26 9.07 2.52
CA ARG A 138 15.07 8.57 3.89
C ARG A 138 13.70 8.94 4.47
N ALA A 139 13.13 10.08 4.07
CA ALA A 139 11.82 10.49 4.55
C ALA A 139 10.70 9.58 4.03
N GLN A 140 10.82 9.03 2.83
CA GLN A 140 9.87 8.03 2.31
C GLN A 140 9.88 6.77 3.19
N ALA A 141 11.06 6.26 3.55
CA ALA A 141 11.18 5.14 4.47
C ALA A 141 10.57 5.48 5.84
N ALA A 142 10.84 6.70 6.38
CA ALA A 142 10.28 7.12 7.66
C ALA A 142 8.75 7.19 7.67
N VAL A 143 8.12 7.64 6.59
CA VAL A 143 6.64 7.64 6.46
C VAL A 143 6.10 6.21 6.42
N ILE A 144 6.74 5.29 5.69
CA ILE A 144 6.33 3.88 5.67
C ILE A 144 6.42 3.27 7.07
N GLU A 145 7.54 3.45 7.78
CA GLU A 145 7.71 2.95 9.15
C GLU A 145 6.68 3.54 10.11
N LEU A 146 6.39 4.85 10.02
CA LEU A 146 5.34 5.47 10.84
C LEU A 146 3.94 4.93 10.51
N SER A 147 3.66 4.61 9.25
CA SER A 147 2.40 3.97 8.83
C SER A 147 2.25 2.58 9.47
N ILE A 148 3.35 1.81 9.53
CA ILE A 148 3.38 0.51 10.18
C ILE A 148 3.15 0.65 11.70
N LEU A 149 3.80 1.62 12.35
CA LEU A 149 3.58 1.92 13.77
C LEU A 149 2.12 2.31 14.03
N PHE A 150 1.56 3.21 13.21
CA PHE A 150 0.16 3.64 13.30
C PHE A 150 -0.80 2.46 13.22
N SER A 151 -0.59 1.54 12.29
CA SER A 151 -1.45 0.35 12.13
C SER A 151 -1.44 -0.60 13.36
N ARG A 152 -0.51 -0.40 14.30
CA ARG A 152 -0.28 -1.24 15.48
C ARG A 152 -0.45 -0.49 16.80
N LEU A 153 -1.05 0.70 16.82
CA LEU A 153 -1.16 1.54 18.02
C LEU A 153 -1.83 0.81 19.20
N GLN A 154 -2.82 -0.04 18.93
CA GLN A 154 -3.49 -0.84 19.96
C GLN A 154 -2.65 -1.99 20.52
N LEU A 155 -1.59 -2.39 19.83
CA LEU A 155 -0.74 -3.53 20.15
C LEU A 155 0.59 -3.12 20.78
N LEU A 156 0.99 -1.85 20.63
CA LEU A 156 2.29 -1.35 21.05
C LEU A 156 2.18 -0.41 22.24
N PRO A 157 3.17 -0.47 23.18
CA PRO A 157 3.25 0.50 24.25
C PRO A 157 3.41 1.93 23.71
N LYS A 158 2.69 2.89 24.30
CA LYS A 158 2.75 4.32 23.93
C LYS A 158 4.18 4.88 23.87
N GLU A 159 4.96 4.57 24.89
CA GLU A 159 6.37 5.03 25.00
C GLU A 159 7.20 4.57 23.79
N LYS A 160 7.03 3.31 23.38
CA LYS A 160 7.71 2.78 22.19
C LYS A 160 7.35 3.55 20.95
N VAL A 161 6.06 3.76 20.71
CA VAL A 161 5.57 4.49 19.51
C VAL A 161 6.13 5.92 19.48
N LEU A 162 6.10 6.62 20.61
CA LEU A 162 6.60 8.00 20.69
C LEU A 162 8.12 8.08 20.49
N THR A 163 8.88 7.13 21.03
CA THR A 163 10.34 7.04 20.85
C THR A 163 10.70 6.76 19.40
N GLU A 164 10.06 5.78 18.77
CA GLU A 164 10.33 5.45 17.37
C GLU A 164 9.91 6.60 16.43
N ARG A 165 8.76 7.25 16.69
CA ARG A 165 8.36 8.46 15.95
C ARG A 165 9.41 9.57 16.04
N ALA A 166 9.92 9.83 17.23
CA ALA A 166 10.95 10.86 17.44
C ALA A 166 12.24 10.54 16.65
N TYR A 167 12.64 9.28 16.60
CA TYR A 167 13.77 8.85 15.78
C TYR A 167 13.51 9.05 14.27
N LEU A 168 12.35 8.65 13.78
CA LEU A 168 11.96 8.81 12.38
C LEU A 168 11.83 10.28 11.97
N GLN A 169 11.43 11.17 12.89
CA GLN A 169 11.35 12.62 12.66
C GLN A 169 12.67 13.20 12.16
N ILE A 170 13.81 12.66 12.60
CA ILE A 170 15.14 13.11 12.15
C ILE A 170 15.31 12.96 10.62
N ALA A 171 14.74 11.91 10.03
CA ALA A 171 14.80 11.72 8.58
C ALA A 171 13.86 12.70 7.86
N ILE A 172 12.68 12.94 8.42
CA ILE A 172 11.71 13.92 7.91
C ILE A 172 12.33 15.32 7.88
N ASP A 173 12.86 15.79 9.02
CA ASP A 173 13.44 17.14 9.15
C ASP A 173 14.58 17.42 8.15
N LYS A 174 15.32 16.36 7.76
CA LYS A 174 16.51 16.50 6.91
C LYS A 174 16.25 16.24 5.43
N THR A 175 15.24 15.44 5.07
CA THR A 175 15.15 14.90 3.70
C THR A 175 13.74 14.90 3.11
N ALA A 176 12.72 15.35 3.86
CA ALA A 176 11.35 15.37 3.37
C ALA A 176 11.13 16.47 2.32
N GLY A 177 10.38 16.13 1.28
CA GLY A 177 9.72 17.07 0.38
C GLY A 177 8.26 17.28 0.80
N GLU A 178 7.51 18.01 -0.01
CA GLU A 178 6.11 18.36 0.29
C GLU A 178 5.22 17.12 0.54
N ARG A 179 5.38 16.05 -0.25
CA ARG A 179 4.58 14.82 -0.13
C ARG A 179 4.85 14.07 1.17
N GLU A 180 6.11 13.98 1.55
CA GLU A 180 6.52 13.30 2.77
C GLU A 180 6.06 14.10 4.01
N LEU A 181 6.15 15.43 3.98
CA LEU A 181 5.66 16.30 5.04
C LEU A 181 4.14 16.20 5.22
N GLU A 182 3.38 16.20 4.13
CA GLU A 182 1.93 16.04 4.14
C GLU A 182 1.51 14.68 4.74
N ALA A 183 2.12 13.59 4.25
CA ALA A 183 1.87 12.24 4.75
C ALA A 183 2.25 12.09 6.23
N TRP A 184 3.37 12.67 6.65
CA TRP A 184 3.82 12.68 8.03
C TRP A 184 2.85 13.40 8.95
N ALA A 185 2.34 14.57 8.52
CA ALA A 185 1.37 15.35 9.27
C ALA A 185 0.07 14.57 9.53
N TRP A 186 -0.47 13.88 8.50
CA TRP A 186 -1.67 13.06 8.65
C TRP A 186 -1.52 11.93 9.66
N LEU A 187 -0.39 11.22 9.63
CA LEU A 187 -0.12 10.13 10.57
C LEU A 187 0.08 10.67 11.99
N THR A 188 0.82 11.75 12.12
CA THR A 188 1.13 12.38 13.43
C THR A 188 -0.16 12.86 14.11
N GLU A 189 -1.02 13.57 13.39
CA GLU A 189 -2.32 14.04 13.89
C GLU A 189 -3.18 12.86 14.41
N LYS A 190 -3.25 11.77 13.64
CA LYS A 190 -4.03 10.60 14.03
C LYS A 190 -3.44 9.87 15.23
N ILE A 191 -2.12 9.77 15.35
CA ILE A 191 -1.44 9.19 16.52
C ILE A 191 -1.72 10.03 17.77
N GLU A 192 -1.63 11.36 17.65
CA GLU A 192 -1.91 12.28 18.76
C GLU A 192 -3.38 12.19 19.20
N HIS A 193 -4.31 12.19 18.25
CA HIS A 193 -5.74 12.01 18.53
C HIS A 193 -6.03 10.67 19.21
N PHE A 194 -5.40 9.59 18.76
CA PHE A 194 -5.54 8.26 19.38
C PHE A 194 -5.14 8.29 20.87
N TYR A 195 -3.99 8.88 21.19
CA TYR A 195 -3.50 8.93 22.58
C TYR A 195 -4.15 10.03 23.45
N ALA A 196 -4.85 10.97 22.87
CA ALA A 196 -5.64 11.95 23.61
C ALA A 196 -6.99 11.39 24.08
N ASN A 197 -7.50 10.34 23.40
CA ASN A 197 -8.81 9.75 23.66
C ASN A 197 -8.74 8.34 24.33
N ASN A 198 -7.56 7.83 24.63
CA ASN A 198 -7.29 6.58 25.30
C ASN A 198 -6.26 6.74 26.41
#